data_db4abf212242d9eb56826c49fd0b5653
#
_entry.id   db4abf212242d9eb56826c49fd0b5653
#
_cell.length_a   1.000
_cell.length_b   1.000
_cell.length_c   1.000
_cell.angle_alpha   90.00
_cell.angle_beta   90.00
_cell.angle_gamma   90.00
#
_symmetry.space_group_name_H-M   'P 1'
#
loop_
_entity.id
_entity.type
_entity.pdbx_description
1 polymer ?
#
loop_
_entity_poly.entity_id
_entity_poly.type
_entity_poly.pdbx_seq_one_letter_code
_entity_poly.pdbx_strand_id
1 'polypeptide(L)'
;MESCLLIWVSILSSNKKSVFLHPNSKKHMTKIDSQDLWRRIQENDDLNAFQILHSLYYTKLCDFVFSYLKEKESCEEVISDVFVSIWQKRKDLQNIRNIQSYLYTCSKNQSIDLIRKNAIRIQSDTNCFEIEIADIDTNLLTPLEMKEFREHLQEAINELPPQCQLIFKMLINDQLSYKEIAEIMNLSRKTVEAQVTIAYKKLTIILKKLYFLSIYILIYILF
;
A
#
# COMPACT_ATOMS: atom_id res chain seq x y z
N MET A 1 0.32 -24.48 14.88
CA MET A 1 0.85 -23.34 15.68
C MET A 1 2.38 -23.27 15.64
N GLU A 2 3.12 -24.36 15.77
CA GLU A 2 4.59 -24.38 15.64
C GLU A 2 5.10 -23.92 14.28
N SER A 3 4.37 -24.21 13.20
CA SER A 3 4.76 -23.81 11.82
C SER A 3 4.81 -22.29 11.62
N CYS A 4 3.94 -21.53 12.27
CA CYS A 4 3.95 -20.05 12.21
C CYS A 4 5.17 -19.46 12.90
N LEU A 5 5.59 -20.04 14.04
CA LEU A 5 6.78 -19.64 14.76
C LEU A 5 8.05 -19.85 13.92
N LEU A 6 8.15 -20.98 13.22
CA LEU A 6 9.30 -21.30 12.38
C LEU A 6 9.42 -20.36 11.17
N ILE A 7 8.31 -19.97 10.56
CA ILE A 7 8.29 -19.00 9.47
C ILE A 7 8.75 -17.61 9.98
N TRP A 8 8.26 -17.21 11.15
CA TRP A 8 8.63 -15.92 11.75
C TRP A 8 10.07 -15.90 12.24
N VAL A 9 10.55 -16.95 12.86
CA VAL A 9 11.96 -17.13 13.24
C VAL A 9 12.85 -17.11 12.00
N SER A 10 12.43 -17.73 10.90
CA SER A 10 13.14 -17.70 9.61
C SER A 10 13.17 -16.27 9.02
N ILE A 11 12.05 -15.54 9.07
CA ILE A 11 11.95 -14.15 8.60
C ILE A 11 12.78 -13.22 9.50
N LEU A 12 12.74 -13.39 10.82
CA LEU A 12 13.50 -12.58 11.77
C LEU A 12 14.99 -12.94 11.82
N SER A 13 15.36 -14.23 11.65
CA SER A 13 16.75 -14.70 11.60
C SER A 13 17.44 -14.29 10.31
N SER A 14 16.72 -14.28 9.19
CA SER A 14 17.21 -13.73 7.91
C SER A 14 17.47 -12.21 7.98
N ASN A 15 16.94 -11.54 9.00
CA ASN A 15 16.93 -10.07 9.13
C ASN A 15 18.21 -9.46 9.71
N LYS A 16 19.28 -10.23 10.00
CA LYS A 16 20.54 -9.63 10.45
C LYS A 16 21.46 -9.14 9.34
N LYS A 17 21.26 -9.53 8.07
CA LYS A 17 22.08 -9.03 6.93
C LYS A 17 21.41 -8.92 5.54
N SER A 18 20.15 -9.33 5.33
CA SER A 18 19.63 -9.45 3.95
C SER A 18 18.15 -9.13 3.71
N VAL A 19 17.46 -8.41 4.59
CA VAL A 19 16.08 -7.96 4.35
C VAL A 19 16.00 -6.69 3.48
N PHE A 20 17.11 -6.24 2.97
CA PHE A 20 17.17 -5.28 1.86
C PHE A 20 17.19 -5.97 0.48
N LEU A 21 16.74 -7.20 0.39
CA LEU A 21 16.45 -7.79 -0.92
C LEU A 21 15.12 -7.22 -1.40
N HIS A 22 15.25 -6.30 -2.36
CA HIS A 22 14.20 -5.87 -3.28
C HIS A 22 13.20 -7.01 -3.51
N PRO A 23 11.88 -6.72 -3.56
CA PRO A 23 10.86 -7.68 -3.96
C PRO A 23 10.95 -8.09 -5.44
N ASN A 24 12.13 -8.07 -6.03
CA ASN A 24 12.38 -8.38 -7.45
C ASN A 24 12.65 -9.86 -7.74
N SER A 25 12.40 -10.77 -6.82
CA SER A 25 12.62 -12.19 -7.09
C SER A 25 11.47 -13.09 -6.64
N LYS A 26 10.25 -12.87 -7.16
CA LYS A 26 9.28 -13.96 -7.37
C LYS A 26 8.45 -13.67 -8.61
N LYS A 27 8.89 -14.28 -9.67
CA LYS A 27 8.28 -14.38 -11.00
C LYS A 27 7.17 -15.42 -10.96
N HIS A 28 6.12 -15.14 -11.76
CA HIS A 28 5.07 -15.99 -12.31
C HIS A 28 3.68 -15.99 -11.63
N MET A 29 3.06 -14.83 -11.69
CA MET A 29 1.79 -14.63 -12.39
C MET A 29 2.05 -13.45 -13.32
N THR A 30 1.51 -13.46 -14.52
CA THR A 30 1.72 -12.42 -15.53
C THR A 30 1.34 -11.06 -14.95
N LYS A 31 2.33 -10.40 -14.34
CA LYS A 31 2.18 -9.03 -13.85
C LYS A 31 1.90 -8.20 -15.09
N ILE A 32 0.65 -7.76 -15.23
CA ILE A 32 0.29 -6.82 -16.31
C ILE A 32 1.23 -5.63 -16.16
N ASP A 33 2.08 -5.42 -17.17
CA ASP A 33 3.03 -4.31 -17.14
C ASP A 33 2.27 -3.01 -17.38
N SER A 34 2.08 -2.25 -16.31
CA SER A 34 1.38 -0.97 -16.37
C SER A 34 2.04 0.02 -17.33
N GLN A 35 3.36 -0.10 -17.53
CA GLN A 35 4.09 0.73 -18.47
C GLN A 35 3.81 0.33 -19.92
N ASP A 36 3.61 -0.96 -20.19
CA ASP A 36 3.17 -1.43 -21.50
C ASP A 36 1.73 -0.97 -21.82
N LEU A 37 0.82 -1.06 -20.84
CA LEU A 37 -0.53 -0.50 -21.00
C LEU A 37 -0.47 0.99 -21.34
N TRP A 38 0.36 1.74 -20.60
CA TRP A 38 0.52 3.17 -20.82
C TRP A 38 1.04 3.48 -22.22
N ARG A 39 2.05 2.74 -22.70
CA ARG A 39 2.56 2.88 -24.07
C ARG A 39 1.47 2.65 -25.12
N ARG A 40 0.67 1.59 -24.99
CA ARG A 40 -0.45 1.29 -25.89
C ARG A 40 -1.51 2.40 -25.90
N ILE A 41 -1.78 2.99 -24.73
CA ILE A 41 -2.70 4.14 -24.62
C ILE A 41 -2.15 5.35 -25.37
N GLN A 42 -0.86 5.63 -25.25
CA GLN A 42 -0.23 6.78 -25.91
C GLN A 42 -0.11 6.63 -27.44
N GLU A 43 0.34 5.45 -27.89
CA GLU A 43 0.64 5.21 -29.30
C GLU A 43 -0.61 4.89 -30.12
N ASN A 44 -1.55 4.11 -29.55
CA ASN A 44 -2.66 3.52 -30.31
C ASN A 44 -4.04 4.01 -29.85
N ASP A 45 -4.12 4.96 -28.91
CA ASP A 45 -5.39 5.40 -28.30
C ASP A 45 -6.22 4.20 -27.75
N ASP A 46 -5.55 3.18 -27.22
CA ASP A 46 -6.13 1.89 -26.85
C ASP A 46 -7.01 2.04 -25.58
N LEU A 47 -8.33 2.13 -25.82
CA LEU A 47 -9.34 2.21 -24.76
C LEU A 47 -9.37 0.98 -23.87
N ASN A 48 -9.08 -0.21 -24.39
CA ASN A 48 -9.07 -1.44 -23.61
C ASN A 48 -7.89 -1.43 -22.63
N ALA A 49 -6.70 -1.02 -23.10
CA ALA A 49 -5.54 -0.82 -22.22
C ALA A 49 -5.84 0.23 -21.14
N PHE A 50 -6.57 1.31 -21.45
CA PHE A 50 -6.99 2.31 -20.49
C PHE A 50 -7.97 1.76 -19.45
N GLN A 51 -8.97 0.97 -19.84
CA GLN A 51 -9.90 0.32 -18.92
C GLN A 51 -9.18 -0.63 -17.97
N ILE A 52 -8.19 -1.39 -18.47
CA ILE A 52 -7.37 -2.26 -17.63
C ILE A 52 -6.55 -1.42 -16.64
N LEU A 53 -5.89 -0.36 -17.11
CA LEU A 53 -5.12 0.54 -16.25
C LEU A 53 -6.00 1.18 -15.16
N HIS A 54 -7.20 1.63 -15.52
CA HIS A 54 -8.19 2.16 -14.61
C HIS A 54 -8.56 1.13 -13.53
N SER A 55 -8.94 -0.08 -13.92
CA SER A 55 -9.34 -1.14 -12.97
C SER A 55 -8.21 -1.55 -12.02
N LEU A 56 -6.95 -1.51 -12.47
CA LEU A 56 -5.77 -1.84 -11.65
C LEU A 56 -5.50 -0.80 -10.55
N TYR A 57 -5.80 0.46 -10.83
CA TYR A 57 -5.37 1.56 -9.94
C TYR A 57 -6.51 2.29 -9.25
N TYR A 58 -7.75 2.21 -9.74
CA TYR A 58 -8.87 3.01 -9.21
C TYR A 58 -9.05 2.85 -7.69
N THR A 59 -9.24 1.63 -7.21
CA THR A 59 -9.44 1.37 -5.78
C THR A 59 -8.23 1.79 -4.95
N LYS A 60 -7.03 1.46 -5.40
CA LYS A 60 -5.77 1.81 -4.70
C LYS A 60 -5.59 3.32 -4.56
N LEU A 61 -5.92 4.06 -5.63
CA LEU A 61 -5.83 5.51 -5.62
C LEU A 61 -6.94 6.15 -4.78
N CYS A 62 -8.17 5.60 -4.79
CA CYS A 62 -9.22 6.04 -3.89
C CYS A 62 -8.80 5.86 -2.42
N ASP A 63 -8.24 4.71 -2.06
CA ASP A 63 -7.71 4.47 -0.72
C ASP A 63 -6.58 5.44 -0.34
N PHE A 64 -5.69 5.71 -1.29
CA PHE A 64 -4.61 6.67 -1.09
C PHE A 64 -5.15 8.08 -0.88
N VAL A 65 -6.06 8.56 -1.74
CA VAL A 65 -6.67 9.89 -1.67
C VAL A 65 -7.52 10.05 -0.41
N PHE A 66 -8.20 8.98 0.01
CA PHE A 66 -8.98 8.99 1.24
C PHE A 66 -8.10 9.27 2.48
N SER A 67 -6.79 8.95 2.48
CA SER A 67 -5.88 9.36 3.54
C SER A 67 -5.81 10.88 3.73
N TYR A 68 -6.13 11.64 2.69
CA TYR A 68 -6.12 13.10 2.68
C TYR A 68 -7.51 13.70 2.87
N LEU A 69 -8.53 13.22 2.15
CA LEU A 69 -9.84 13.86 2.06
C LEU A 69 -10.85 13.37 3.10
N LYS A 70 -10.74 12.11 3.54
CA LYS A 70 -11.66 11.48 4.52
C LYS A 70 -13.13 11.41 4.09
N GLU A 71 -13.44 11.68 2.84
CA GLU A 71 -14.77 11.68 2.27
C GLU A 71 -14.76 10.88 0.97
N LYS A 72 -15.63 9.89 0.86
CA LYS A 72 -15.60 8.93 -0.24
C LYS A 72 -15.95 9.58 -1.58
N GLU A 73 -16.99 10.39 -1.60
CA GLU A 73 -17.48 11.08 -2.80
C GLU A 73 -16.39 11.98 -3.39
N SER A 74 -15.73 12.78 -2.56
CA SER A 74 -14.60 13.62 -2.97
C SER A 74 -13.41 12.81 -3.48
N CYS A 75 -13.17 11.61 -2.93
CA CYS A 75 -12.12 10.72 -3.44
C CYS A 75 -12.45 10.20 -4.83
N GLU A 76 -13.68 9.73 -5.05
CA GLU A 76 -14.14 9.23 -6.35
C GLU A 76 -14.10 10.34 -7.42
N GLU A 77 -14.49 11.57 -7.07
CA GLU A 77 -14.40 12.74 -7.95
C GLU A 77 -12.95 13.02 -8.35
N VAL A 78 -12.05 13.15 -7.37
CA VAL A 78 -10.63 13.41 -7.61
C VAL A 78 -10.01 12.35 -8.52
N ILE A 79 -10.28 11.08 -8.26
CA ILE A 79 -9.69 9.99 -9.06
C ILE A 79 -10.28 9.96 -10.47
N SER A 80 -11.57 10.21 -10.63
CA SER A 80 -12.21 10.32 -11.94
C SER A 80 -11.57 11.45 -12.76
N ASP A 81 -11.36 12.61 -12.15
CA ASP A 81 -10.70 13.75 -12.78
C ASP A 81 -9.24 13.45 -13.17
N VAL A 82 -8.51 12.71 -12.32
CA VAL A 82 -7.15 12.26 -12.64
C VAL A 82 -7.16 11.40 -13.91
N PHE A 83 -8.03 10.40 -13.99
CA PHE A 83 -8.09 9.52 -15.17
C PHE A 83 -8.55 10.25 -16.42
N VAL A 84 -9.53 11.15 -16.33
CA VAL A 84 -9.96 11.99 -17.46
C VAL A 84 -8.81 12.88 -17.93
N SER A 85 -8.09 13.54 -17.02
CA SER A 85 -6.95 14.39 -17.37
C SER A 85 -5.82 13.61 -18.06
N ILE A 86 -5.53 12.40 -17.58
CA ILE A 86 -4.49 11.52 -18.16
C ILE A 86 -4.91 11.08 -19.58
N TRP A 87 -6.17 10.68 -19.76
CA TRP A 87 -6.67 10.34 -21.09
C TRP A 87 -6.58 11.51 -22.07
N GLN A 88 -6.99 12.69 -21.65
CA GLN A 88 -6.95 13.89 -22.48
C GLN A 88 -5.52 14.29 -22.88
N LYS A 89 -4.58 14.20 -21.93
CA LYS A 89 -3.17 14.61 -22.12
C LYS A 89 -2.25 13.47 -22.55
N ARG A 90 -2.78 12.26 -22.84
CA ARG A 90 -1.95 11.06 -23.07
C ARG A 90 -0.87 11.23 -24.13
N LYS A 91 -1.10 12.03 -25.17
CA LYS A 91 -0.13 12.28 -26.24
C LYS A 91 0.96 13.27 -25.85
N ASP A 92 0.66 14.18 -24.91
CA ASP A 92 1.61 15.19 -24.42
C ASP A 92 2.52 14.64 -23.32
N LEU A 93 2.09 13.58 -22.65
CA LEU A 93 2.77 12.98 -21.51
C LEU A 93 3.85 11.96 -21.93
N GLN A 94 4.66 12.27 -22.96
CA GLN A 94 5.59 11.32 -23.58
C GLN A 94 6.74 10.85 -22.67
N ASN A 95 7.06 11.58 -21.59
CA ASN A 95 8.25 11.33 -20.76
C ASN A 95 7.94 10.63 -19.42
N ILE A 96 6.77 10.00 -19.27
CA ILE A 96 6.44 9.29 -18.04
C ILE A 96 7.23 7.97 -17.97
N ARG A 97 8.22 7.94 -17.06
CA ARG A 97 9.04 6.74 -16.81
C ARG A 97 8.28 5.65 -16.04
N ASN A 98 7.36 6.06 -15.18
CA ASN A 98 6.55 5.16 -14.36
C ASN A 98 5.15 5.74 -14.22
N ILE A 99 4.18 5.11 -14.91
CA ILE A 99 2.78 5.57 -14.90
C ILE A 99 2.15 5.44 -13.50
N GLN A 100 2.52 4.41 -12.73
CA GLN A 100 2.04 4.24 -11.38
C GLN A 100 2.42 5.43 -10.49
N SER A 101 3.71 5.77 -10.40
CA SER A 101 4.18 6.92 -9.60
C SER A 101 3.55 8.24 -10.06
N TYR A 102 3.32 8.39 -11.36
CA TYR A 102 2.66 9.56 -11.93
C TYR A 102 1.20 9.67 -11.47
N LEU A 103 0.44 8.56 -11.53
CA LEU A 103 -0.94 8.48 -11.04
C LEU A 103 -1.04 8.89 -9.56
N TYR A 104 -0.18 8.34 -8.69
CA TYR A 104 -0.14 8.69 -7.27
C TYR A 104 0.19 10.17 -7.05
N THR A 105 1.14 10.71 -7.80
CA THR A 105 1.54 12.13 -7.70
C THR A 105 0.39 13.06 -8.12
N CYS A 106 -0.29 12.76 -9.24
CA CYS A 106 -1.45 13.52 -9.68
C CYS A 106 -2.58 13.48 -8.64
N SER A 107 -2.91 12.30 -8.14
CA SER A 107 -3.96 12.10 -7.15
C SER A 107 -3.67 12.87 -5.86
N LYS A 108 -2.43 12.83 -5.37
CA LYS A 108 -2.01 13.62 -4.20
C LYS A 108 -2.17 15.13 -4.44
N ASN A 109 -1.66 15.62 -5.59
CA ASN A 109 -1.70 17.05 -5.88
C ASN A 109 -3.13 17.56 -5.98
N GLN A 110 -4.03 16.84 -6.67
CA GLN A 110 -5.44 17.21 -6.75
C GLN A 110 -6.13 17.16 -5.39
N SER A 111 -5.81 16.16 -4.54
CA SER A 111 -6.33 16.09 -3.17
C SER A 111 -5.92 17.31 -2.35
N ILE A 112 -4.64 17.71 -2.42
CA ILE A 112 -4.14 18.89 -1.70
C ILE A 112 -4.80 20.17 -2.24
N ASP A 113 -5.00 20.29 -3.55
CA ASP A 113 -5.65 21.44 -4.15
C ASP A 113 -7.13 21.52 -3.74
N LEU A 114 -7.82 20.37 -3.64
CA LEU A 114 -9.18 20.33 -3.13
C LEU A 114 -9.25 20.74 -1.65
N ILE A 115 -8.33 20.22 -0.81
CA ILE A 115 -8.23 20.63 0.60
C ILE A 115 -8.00 22.14 0.71
N ARG A 116 -7.09 22.70 -0.08
CA ARG A 116 -6.84 24.16 -0.08
C ARG A 116 -8.07 24.97 -0.47
N LYS A 117 -8.82 24.52 -1.48
CA LYS A 117 -10.09 25.13 -1.88
C LYS A 117 -11.16 25.02 -0.79
N ASN A 118 -11.21 23.86 -0.09
CA ASN A 118 -12.20 23.58 0.95
C ASN A 118 -11.75 24.04 2.35
N ALA A 119 -10.48 24.36 2.59
CA ALA A 119 -9.97 24.88 3.87
C ALA A 119 -10.68 26.17 4.33
N ILE A 120 -11.45 26.79 3.44
CA ILE A 120 -12.41 27.83 3.76
C ILE A 120 -13.70 27.23 4.40
N ARG A 121 -13.91 25.89 4.42
CA ARG A 121 -15.23 25.29 4.70
C ARG A 121 -15.31 24.20 5.78
N ILE A 122 -14.24 23.55 6.24
CA ILE A 122 -14.42 22.32 7.06
C ILE A 122 -13.50 22.25 8.28
N GLN A 123 -14.15 22.16 9.45
CA GLN A 123 -13.61 21.56 10.66
C GLN A 123 -14.19 20.14 10.79
N SER A 124 -13.31 19.18 11.18
CA SER A 124 -13.56 17.85 11.77
C SER A 124 -14.25 16.75 10.95
N ASP A 125 -13.61 15.61 10.79
CA ASP A 125 -13.84 14.36 11.55
C ASP A 125 -12.86 13.26 11.12
N THR A 126 -12.37 12.52 12.12
CA THR A 126 -11.42 11.42 11.94
C THR A 126 -12.18 10.10 11.79
N ASN A 127 -12.06 9.44 10.64
CA ASN A 127 -12.51 8.06 10.45
C ASN A 127 -11.36 7.16 9.99
N CYS A 128 -11.32 5.94 10.57
CA CYS A 128 -10.29 4.95 10.35
C CYS A 128 -10.46 4.23 9.02
N PHE A 129 -9.33 3.83 8.44
CA PHE A 129 -9.24 3.09 7.19
C PHE A 129 -9.34 1.59 7.37
N GLU A 130 -10.07 0.91 6.49
CA GLU A 130 -9.87 -0.52 6.23
C GLU A 130 -8.76 -0.71 5.19
N ILE A 131 -7.82 -1.59 5.50
CA ILE A 131 -6.69 -1.94 4.64
C ILE A 131 -6.93 -3.35 4.12
N GLU A 132 -7.19 -3.52 2.83
CA GLU A 132 -7.07 -4.84 2.22
C GLU A 132 -5.60 -5.22 2.14
N ILE A 133 -5.22 -6.27 2.87
CA ILE A 133 -3.89 -6.86 2.77
C ILE A 133 -3.89 -7.79 1.58
N ALA A 134 -3.04 -7.51 0.60
CA ALA A 134 -2.83 -8.39 -0.55
C ALA A 134 -2.46 -9.81 -0.08
N ASP A 135 -2.91 -10.82 -0.81
CA ASP A 135 -2.71 -12.24 -0.49
C ASP A 135 -1.24 -12.56 -0.19
N ILE A 136 -0.99 -12.95 1.05
CA ILE A 136 0.29 -13.51 1.47
C ILE A 136 0.21 -15.00 1.15
N ASP A 137 0.91 -15.41 0.10
CA ASP A 137 1.00 -16.80 -0.32
C ASP A 137 1.91 -17.56 0.64
N THR A 138 1.32 -18.20 1.65
CA THR A 138 2.02 -19.09 2.57
C THR A 138 1.31 -20.44 2.60
N ASN A 139 1.84 -21.41 1.87
CA ASN A 139 1.35 -22.79 1.77
C ASN A 139 1.42 -23.60 3.08
N LEU A 140 1.58 -22.97 4.23
CA LEU A 140 1.87 -23.64 5.52
C LEU A 140 0.80 -23.44 6.58
N LEU A 141 -0.23 -22.64 6.32
CA LEU A 141 -1.32 -22.32 7.27
C LEU A 141 -2.66 -22.84 6.76
N THR A 142 -3.52 -23.30 7.66
CA THR A 142 -4.91 -23.56 7.32
C THR A 142 -5.63 -22.25 6.94
N PRO A 143 -6.73 -22.32 6.14
CA PRO A 143 -7.48 -21.11 5.76
C PRO A 143 -7.96 -20.28 6.95
N LEU A 144 -8.28 -20.92 8.08
CA LEU A 144 -8.73 -20.25 9.31
C LEU A 144 -7.58 -19.51 10.00
N GLU A 145 -6.44 -20.16 10.20
CA GLU A 145 -5.24 -19.56 10.79
C GLU A 145 -4.73 -18.39 9.95
N MET A 146 -4.86 -18.48 8.63
CA MET A 146 -4.51 -17.40 7.71
C MET A 146 -5.45 -16.20 7.86
N LYS A 147 -6.74 -16.43 8.06
CA LYS A 147 -7.73 -15.38 8.30
C LYS A 147 -7.43 -14.64 9.62
N GLU A 148 -7.25 -15.37 10.71
CA GLU A 148 -6.91 -14.79 12.03
C GLU A 148 -5.59 -14.01 11.96
N PHE A 149 -4.57 -14.54 11.27
CA PHE A 149 -3.31 -13.83 11.09
C PHE A 149 -3.48 -12.51 10.32
N ARG A 150 -4.30 -12.49 9.26
CA ARG A 150 -4.60 -11.26 8.50
C ARG A 150 -5.32 -10.23 9.36
N GLU A 151 -6.30 -10.65 10.15
CA GLU A 151 -7.05 -9.76 11.05
C GLU A 151 -6.09 -9.11 12.07
N HIS A 152 -5.26 -9.88 12.74
CA HIS A 152 -4.26 -9.35 13.69
C HIS A 152 -3.21 -8.46 13.02
N LEU A 153 -2.77 -8.81 11.82
CA LEU A 153 -1.84 -7.97 11.05
C LEU A 153 -2.50 -6.64 10.67
N GLN A 154 -3.77 -6.67 10.30
CA GLN A 154 -4.55 -5.50 9.97
C GLN A 154 -4.71 -4.57 11.18
N GLU A 155 -5.06 -5.12 12.34
CA GLU A 155 -5.14 -4.37 13.59
C GLU A 155 -3.79 -3.72 13.92
N ALA A 156 -2.71 -4.48 13.83
CA ALA A 156 -1.36 -3.98 14.08
C ALA A 156 -0.95 -2.85 13.12
N ILE A 157 -1.37 -2.92 11.86
CA ILE A 157 -1.14 -1.85 10.88
C ILE A 157 -1.97 -0.61 11.23
N ASN A 158 -3.19 -0.79 11.71
CA ASN A 158 -4.05 0.33 12.11
C ASN A 158 -3.51 1.09 13.33
N GLU A 159 -2.69 0.47 14.17
CA GLU A 159 -1.99 1.12 15.28
C GLU A 159 -0.77 1.97 14.84
N LEU A 160 -0.35 1.90 13.58
CA LEU A 160 0.75 2.72 13.09
C LEU A 160 0.34 4.20 12.99
N PRO A 161 1.29 5.15 13.21
CA PRO A 161 1.03 6.56 12.90
C PRO A 161 0.57 6.74 11.45
N PRO A 162 -0.35 7.68 11.15
CA PRO A 162 -0.97 7.78 9.82
C PRO A 162 0.01 7.86 8.65
N GLN A 163 1.07 8.66 8.78
CA GLN A 163 2.08 8.78 7.72
C GLN A 163 2.90 7.48 7.57
N CYS A 164 3.23 6.82 8.69
CA CYS A 164 3.94 5.56 8.68
C CYS A 164 3.10 4.45 8.03
N GLN A 165 1.82 4.40 8.36
CA GLN A 165 0.84 3.49 7.79
C GLN A 165 0.71 3.68 6.27
N LEU A 166 0.56 4.92 5.80
CA LEU A 166 0.44 5.24 4.39
C LEU A 166 1.69 4.81 3.59
N ILE A 167 2.89 5.14 4.10
CA ILE A 167 4.16 4.74 3.49
C ILE A 167 4.28 3.22 3.45
N PHE A 168 3.88 2.53 4.52
CA PHE A 168 3.94 1.07 4.60
C PHE A 168 2.98 0.42 3.59
N LYS A 169 1.77 0.96 3.42
CA LYS A 169 0.83 0.53 2.37
C LYS A 169 1.42 0.67 0.96
N MET A 170 1.93 1.83 0.64
CA MET A 170 2.54 2.10 -0.66
C MET A 170 3.69 1.13 -0.96
N LEU A 171 4.46 0.74 0.07
CA LEU A 171 5.55 -0.22 -0.07
C LEU A 171 5.04 -1.65 -0.30
N ILE A 172 4.10 -2.12 0.52
CA ILE A 172 3.68 -3.54 0.54
C ILE A 172 2.60 -3.81 -0.51
N ASN A 173 1.51 -3.03 -0.51
CA ASN A 173 0.36 -3.29 -1.38
C ASN A 173 0.60 -2.79 -2.80
N ASP A 174 1.23 -1.62 -2.93
CA ASP A 174 1.43 -0.98 -4.22
C ASP A 174 2.80 -1.30 -4.83
N GLN A 175 3.68 -1.97 -4.06
CA GLN A 175 5.02 -2.38 -4.46
C GLN A 175 5.89 -1.22 -5.00
N LEU A 176 5.64 -0.01 -4.48
CA LEU A 176 6.44 1.16 -4.80
C LEU A 176 7.80 1.09 -4.11
N SER A 177 8.85 1.51 -4.80
CA SER A 177 10.18 1.62 -4.22
C SER A 177 10.29 2.80 -3.25
N TYR A 178 11.25 2.78 -2.35
CA TYR A 178 11.53 3.90 -1.42
C TYR A 178 11.75 5.23 -2.15
N LYS A 179 12.33 5.18 -3.35
CA LYS A 179 12.56 6.37 -4.17
C LYS A 179 11.25 6.94 -4.70
N GLU A 180 10.40 6.10 -5.24
CA GLU A 180 9.08 6.50 -5.75
C GLU A 180 8.19 7.04 -4.64
N ILE A 181 8.15 6.37 -3.48
CA ILE A 181 7.42 6.86 -2.31
C ILE A 181 7.95 8.24 -1.86
N ALA A 182 9.27 8.41 -1.84
CA ALA A 182 9.88 9.68 -1.48
C ALA A 182 9.49 10.81 -2.44
N GLU A 183 9.49 10.53 -3.74
CA GLU A 183 9.04 11.47 -4.79
C GLU A 183 7.54 11.80 -4.66
N ILE A 184 6.67 10.79 -4.52
CA ILE A 184 5.23 10.97 -4.35
C ILE A 184 4.92 11.78 -3.08
N MET A 185 5.55 11.44 -1.96
CA MET A 185 5.27 12.06 -0.66
C MET A 185 6.00 13.40 -0.45
N ASN A 186 6.90 13.80 -1.36
CA ASN A 186 7.83 14.94 -1.19
C ASN A 186 8.67 14.81 0.09
N LEU A 187 9.22 13.63 0.32
CA LEU A 187 10.08 13.31 1.45
C LEU A 187 11.49 12.92 0.98
N SER A 188 12.46 12.95 1.90
CA SER A 188 13.75 12.34 1.61
C SER A 188 13.63 10.80 1.65
N ARG A 189 14.44 10.10 0.83
CA ARG A 189 14.51 8.64 0.88
C ARG A 189 14.86 8.13 2.29
N LYS A 190 15.75 8.83 3.01
CA LYS A 190 16.10 8.50 4.41
C LYS A 190 14.88 8.59 5.33
N THR A 191 14.00 9.57 5.13
CA THR A 191 12.76 9.71 5.89
C THR A 191 11.84 8.52 5.64
N VAL A 192 11.67 8.10 4.37
CA VAL A 192 10.87 6.92 4.03
C VAL A 192 11.45 5.66 4.67
N GLU A 193 12.77 5.44 4.58
CA GLU A 193 13.47 4.31 5.22
C GLU A 193 13.25 4.30 6.74
N ALA A 194 13.33 5.46 7.40
CA ALA A 194 13.06 5.59 8.82
C ALA A 194 11.61 5.23 9.19
N GLN A 195 10.62 5.72 8.42
CA GLN A 195 9.20 5.39 8.64
C GLN A 195 8.93 3.90 8.46
N VAL A 196 9.48 3.28 7.42
CA VAL A 196 9.38 1.83 7.20
C VAL A 196 10.02 1.05 8.34
N THR A 197 11.17 1.49 8.84
CA THR A 197 11.83 0.86 10.01
C THR A 197 10.96 0.96 11.27
N ILE A 198 10.31 2.09 11.49
CA ILE A 198 9.35 2.27 12.60
C ILE A 198 8.16 1.32 12.45
N ALA A 199 7.60 1.20 11.22
CA ALA A 199 6.51 0.27 10.94
C ALA A 199 6.90 -1.16 11.32
N TYR A 200 8.02 -1.67 10.78
CA TYR A 200 8.48 -3.02 11.08
C TYR A 200 8.73 -3.27 12.57
N LYS A 201 9.35 -2.31 13.28
CA LYS A 201 9.58 -2.43 14.73
C LYS A 201 8.27 -2.56 15.49
N LYS A 202 7.30 -1.68 15.22
CA LYS A 202 5.99 -1.70 15.90
C LYS A 202 5.23 -2.98 15.60
N LEU A 203 5.12 -3.36 14.31
CA LEU A 203 4.47 -4.60 13.90
C LEU A 203 5.11 -5.83 14.57
N THR A 204 6.44 -5.89 14.65
CA THR A 204 7.15 -6.97 15.34
C THR A 204 6.78 -7.05 16.81
N ILE A 205 6.67 -5.92 17.50
CA ILE A 205 6.30 -5.88 18.93
C ILE A 205 4.87 -6.38 19.14
N ILE A 206 3.93 -5.88 18.33
CA ILE A 206 2.50 -6.23 18.45
C ILE A 206 2.30 -7.73 18.17
N LEU A 207 2.86 -8.22 17.07
CA LEU A 207 2.75 -9.62 16.69
C LEU A 207 3.41 -10.55 17.74
N LYS A 208 4.57 -10.20 18.28
CA LYS A 208 5.18 -10.95 19.39
C LYS A 208 4.26 -11.01 20.60
N LYS A 209 3.66 -9.89 21.01
CA LYS A 209 2.75 -9.83 22.16
C LYS A 209 1.55 -10.77 21.97
N LEU A 210 0.96 -10.81 20.79
CA LEU A 210 -0.15 -11.72 20.45
C LEU A 210 0.26 -13.19 20.57
N TYR A 211 1.43 -13.55 20.04
CA TYR A 211 1.92 -14.93 20.09
C TYR A 211 2.27 -15.36 21.54
N PHE A 212 2.92 -14.51 22.32
CA PHE A 212 3.21 -14.83 23.72
C PHE A 212 1.93 -15.03 24.55
N LEU A 213 0.90 -14.21 24.30
CA LEU A 213 -0.39 -14.33 24.96
C LEU A 213 -1.07 -15.68 24.64
N SER A 214 -1.05 -16.11 23.38
CA SER A 214 -1.64 -17.39 22.95
C SER A 214 -0.91 -18.60 23.56
N ILE A 215 0.41 -18.56 23.63
CA ILE A 215 1.21 -19.61 24.29
C ILE A 215 0.93 -19.64 25.80
N TYR A 216 0.80 -18.48 26.47
CA TYR A 216 0.51 -18.42 27.90
C TYR A 216 -0.88 -18.97 28.23
N ILE A 217 -1.89 -18.67 27.43
CA ILE A 217 -3.24 -19.23 27.57
C ILE A 217 -3.22 -20.74 27.36
N LEU A 218 -2.49 -21.24 26.36
CA LEU A 218 -2.39 -22.67 26.08
C LEU A 218 -1.75 -23.43 27.27
N ILE A 219 -0.70 -22.88 27.86
CA ILE A 219 -0.06 -23.44 29.05
C ILE A 219 -1.03 -23.45 30.24
N TYR A 220 -1.78 -22.36 30.42
CA TYR A 220 -2.76 -22.22 31.53
C TYR A 220 -3.94 -23.20 31.41
N ILE A 221 -4.33 -23.59 30.17
CA ILE A 221 -5.40 -24.58 29.96
C ILE A 221 -4.89 -26.00 30.12
N LEU A 222 -3.59 -26.27 29.91
CA LEU A 222 -2.99 -27.59 29.95
C LEU A 222 -2.50 -27.99 31.39
N PHE A 223 -2.41 -27.02 32.29
CA PHE A 223 -2.05 -27.19 33.69
C PHE A 223 -3.17 -26.73 34.63
#